data_a3d0751558752aa0cb72400b7fce24d9
#
_entry.id   a3d0751558752aa0cb72400b7fce24d9
#
_cell.length_a   1.000
_cell.length_b   1.000
_cell.length_c   1.000
_cell.angle_alpha   90.00
_cell.angle_beta   90.00
_cell.angle_gamma   90.00
#
_symmetry.space_group_name_H-M   'P 1'
#
loop_
_entity.id
_entity.type
_entity.pdbx_description
1 polymer ?
#
loop_
_entity_poly.entity_id
_entity_poly.type
_entity_poly.pdbx_seq_one_letter_code
_entity_poly.pdbx_strand_id
1 'polypeptide(L)'
;MGGGTAVLGALDNKKVSAVAAIYPSVTSPSAVQAARRIDTPGLVIGSGQEDIFNAGNPAKLAYNWRGPVCFRAIDKGSQAGFTEDRLRKLAIGTAAFQSGPTEITRGLLTGFLLATLNDDSTYAAFADPEASAKKVESLVGEDLAERAGVTRDA
;
A
#
# COMPACT_ATOMS: atom_id res chain seq x y z
N MET A 1 -3.84 -2.00 -11.13
CA MET A 1 -2.81 -1.39 -12.03
C MET A 1 -2.30 -0.05 -11.48
N GLY A 2 -3.16 0.86 -11.06
CA GLY A 2 -2.78 2.23 -10.64
C GLY A 2 -1.67 2.33 -9.59
N GLY A 3 -1.65 1.43 -8.60
CA GLY A 3 -0.60 1.46 -7.55
C GLY A 3 0.81 1.21 -8.10
N GLY A 4 0.99 0.25 -8.99
CA GLY A 4 2.27 0.02 -9.65
C GLY A 4 2.66 1.16 -10.60
N THR A 5 1.69 1.73 -11.30
CA THR A 5 1.90 2.90 -12.18
C THR A 5 2.34 4.14 -11.38
N ALA A 6 1.81 4.34 -10.18
CA ALA A 6 2.24 5.43 -9.30
C ALA A 6 3.73 5.30 -8.92
N VAL A 7 4.20 4.09 -8.65
CA VAL A 7 5.62 3.81 -8.38
C VAL A 7 6.48 4.13 -9.59
N LEU A 8 6.07 3.68 -10.78
CA LEU A 8 6.80 3.97 -12.03
C LEU A 8 6.85 5.47 -12.33
N GLY A 9 5.76 6.21 -12.08
CA GLY A 9 5.69 7.66 -12.27
C GLY A 9 6.58 8.46 -11.31
N ALA A 10 6.92 7.88 -10.17
CA ALA A 10 7.84 8.49 -9.20
C ALA A 10 9.33 8.25 -9.54
N LEU A 11 9.62 7.27 -10.38
CA LEU A 11 10.99 6.93 -10.73
C LEU A 11 11.67 8.12 -11.44
N ASP A 12 12.83 8.51 -10.91
CA ASP A 12 13.64 9.64 -11.41
C ASP A 12 12.87 11.00 -11.48
N ASN A 13 11.76 11.12 -10.76
CA ASN A 13 10.93 12.32 -10.71
C ASN A 13 11.09 13.09 -9.40
N LYS A 14 11.96 14.09 -9.39
CA LYS A 14 12.27 14.92 -8.21
C LYS A 14 11.09 15.80 -7.72
N LYS A 15 10.01 15.89 -8.49
CA LYS A 15 8.80 16.65 -8.11
C LYS A 15 7.85 15.82 -7.25
N VAL A 16 8.06 14.49 -7.16
CA VAL A 16 7.24 13.60 -6.33
C VAL A 16 7.82 13.57 -4.93
N SER A 17 7.06 13.98 -3.95
CA SER A 17 7.45 14.07 -2.54
C SER A 17 6.94 12.90 -1.68
N ALA A 18 5.95 12.16 -2.15
CA ALA A 18 5.45 10.94 -1.51
C ALA A 18 4.78 10.03 -2.56
N VAL A 19 4.78 8.74 -2.31
CA VAL A 19 4.12 7.74 -3.20
C VAL A 19 3.21 6.84 -2.39
N ALA A 20 1.99 6.63 -2.86
CA ALA A 20 1.09 5.64 -2.29
C ALA A 20 0.72 4.59 -3.35
N ALA A 21 1.09 3.34 -3.10
CA ALA A 21 0.74 2.19 -3.91
C ALA A 21 -0.35 1.38 -3.20
N ILE A 22 -1.59 1.60 -3.60
CA ILE A 22 -2.76 0.98 -3.00
C ILE A 22 -3.14 -0.25 -3.83
N TYR A 23 -3.09 -1.43 -3.19
CA TYR A 23 -3.32 -2.73 -3.82
C TYR A 23 -2.60 -2.85 -5.18
N PRO A 24 -1.26 -2.65 -5.22
CA PRO A 24 -0.51 -2.68 -6.46
C PRO A 24 -0.55 -4.07 -7.09
N SER A 25 -0.71 -4.10 -8.41
CA SER A 25 -0.58 -5.31 -9.21
C SER A 25 0.75 -5.32 -9.96
N VAL A 26 1.07 -6.45 -10.58
CA VAL A 26 2.22 -6.57 -11.46
C VAL A 26 2.10 -5.56 -12.61
N THR A 27 3.20 -4.91 -12.93
CA THR A 27 3.32 -3.94 -14.03
C THR A 27 4.45 -4.31 -14.97
N SER A 28 4.35 -3.84 -16.20
CA SER A 28 5.44 -3.86 -17.16
C SER A 28 5.64 -2.43 -17.70
N PRO A 29 6.79 -1.78 -17.45
CA PRO A 29 7.95 -2.27 -16.69
C PRO A 29 7.65 -2.58 -15.22
N SER A 30 8.56 -3.31 -14.53
CA SER A 30 8.34 -3.77 -13.17
C SER A 30 8.43 -2.65 -12.13
N ALA A 31 7.33 -2.41 -11.42
CA ALA A 31 7.29 -1.48 -10.28
C ALA A 31 8.20 -1.94 -9.12
N VAL A 32 8.36 -3.25 -8.92
CA VAL A 32 9.27 -3.82 -7.91
C VAL A 32 10.72 -3.46 -8.20
N GLN A 33 11.13 -3.53 -9.47
CA GLN A 33 12.48 -3.10 -9.85
C GLN A 33 12.66 -1.58 -9.72
N ALA A 34 11.65 -0.81 -10.08
CA ALA A 34 11.65 0.65 -9.92
C ALA A 34 11.78 1.06 -8.44
N ALA A 35 11.10 0.37 -7.53
CA ALA A 35 11.14 0.64 -6.09
C ALA A 35 12.56 0.64 -5.51
N ARG A 36 13.47 -0.17 -6.04
CA ARG A 36 14.88 -0.21 -5.65
C ARG A 36 15.64 1.10 -5.91
N ARG A 37 15.06 1.99 -6.68
CA ARG A 37 15.66 3.28 -7.07
C ARG A 37 14.88 4.48 -6.54
N ILE A 38 13.83 4.26 -5.75
CA ILE A 38 12.97 5.31 -5.22
C ILE A 38 13.37 5.60 -3.78
N ASP A 39 13.86 6.82 -3.52
CA ASP A 39 14.19 7.31 -2.18
C ASP A 39 13.02 8.06 -1.52
N THR A 40 12.02 8.44 -2.30
CA THR A 40 10.82 9.13 -1.86
C THR A 40 10.05 8.27 -0.85
N PRO A 41 9.54 8.84 0.24
CA PRO A 41 8.71 8.11 1.19
C PRO A 41 7.52 7.41 0.53
N GLY A 42 7.29 6.15 0.89
CA GLY A 42 6.27 5.30 0.31
C GLY A 42 5.27 4.76 1.32
N LEU A 43 4.02 4.63 0.90
CA LEU A 43 2.99 3.85 1.56
C LEU A 43 2.54 2.74 0.62
N VAL A 44 2.66 1.49 1.05
CA VAL A 44 2.15 0.34 0.30
C VAL A 44 1.04 -0.31 1.09
N ILE A 45 -0.13 -0.41 0.50
CA ILE A 45 -1.30 -1.05 1.11
C ILE A 45 -1.61 -2.35 0.36
N GLY A 46 -1.70 -3.44 1.12
CA GLY A 46 -2.07 -4.76 0.63
C GLY A 46 -3.19 -5.40 1.45
N SER A 47 -3.61 -6.60 1.07
CA SER A 47 -4.55 -7.40 1.81
C SER A 47 -3.89 -8.10 2.99
N GLY A 48 -4.62 -8.25 4.10
CA GLY A 48 -4.20 -9.04 5.25
C GLY A 48 -4.24 -10.56 5.02
N GLN A 49 -4.92 -10.99 3.95
CA GLN A 49 -4.98 -12.39 3.52
C GLN A 49 -4.29 -12.53 2.17
N GLU A 50 -3.80 -13.75 1.87
CA GLU A 50 -3.34 -14.05 0.52
C GLU A 50 -4.52 -13.94 -0.44
N ASP A 51 -4.54 -12.87 -1.20
CA ASP A 51 -5.53 -12.68 -2.24
C ASP A 51 -5.04 -13.43 -3.49
N ILE A 52 -5.55 -14.66 -3.66
CA ILE A 52 -5.22 -15.52 -4.80
C ILE A 52 -5.63 -14.90 -6.16
N PHE A 53 -6.48 -13.87 -6.14
CA PHE A 53 -6.87 -13.11 -7.32
C PHE A 53 -5.99 -11.87 -7.55
N ASN A 54 -5.09 -11.58 -6.63
CA ASN A 54 -4.24 -10.41 -6.73
C ASN A 54 -2.97 -10.79 -7.50
N ALA A 55 -2.90 -10.43 -8.78
CA ALA A 55 -1.74 -10.63 -9.64
C ALA A 55 -0.51 -9.79 -9.24
N GLY A 56 -0.47 -9.30 -8.00
CA GLY A 56 0.61 -8.49 -7.44
C GLY A 56 1.09 -9.02 -6.11
N ASN A 57 2.29 -8.62 -5.72
CA ASN A 57 2.83 -8.87 -4.40
C ASN A 57 3.19 -7.52 -3.74
N PRO A 58 2.24 -6.89 -3.01
CA PRO A 58 2.47 -5.62 -2.33
C PRO A 58 3.63 -5.66 -1.35
N ALA A 59 3.78 -6.76 -0.61
CA ALA A 59 4.88 -6.94 0.33
C ALA A 59 6.24 -6.95 -0.38
N LYS A 60 6.33 -7.59 -1.54
CA LYS A 60 7.55 -7.60 -2.36
C LYS A 60 7.89 -6.20 -2.89
N LEU A 61 6.89 -5.41 -3.24
CA LEU A 61 7.07 -4.01 -3.63
C LEU A 61 7.65 -3.20 -2.46
N ALA A 62 7.06 -3.31 -1.28
CA ALA A 62 7.53 -2.62 -0.07
C ALA A 62 8.94 -3.07 0.34
N TYR A 63 9.20 -4.38 0.33
CA TYR A 63 10.50 -4.95 0.67
C TYR A 63 11.65 -4.43 -0.21
N ASN A 64 11.36 -4.16 -1.48
CA ASN A 64 12.34 -3.64 -2.43
C ASN A 64 12.43 -2.11 -2.46
N TRP A 65 11.63 -1.41 -1.66
CA TRP A 65 11.66 0.05 -1.60
C TRP A 65 12.96 0.55 -0.97
N ARG A 66 13.68 1.43 -1.66
CA ARG A 66 14.97 1.93 -1.16
C ARG A 66 14.82 2.99 -0.06
N GLY A 67 13.91 3.89 -0.20
CA GLY A 67 13.61 4.94 0.78
C GLY A 67 12.76 4.46 1.96
N PRO A 68 12.31 5.39 2.81
CA PRO A 68 11.39 5.06 3.89
C PRO A 68 10.08 4.51 3.33
N VAL A 69 9.60 3.39 3.87
CA VAL A 69 8.35 2.78 3.41
C VAL A 69 7.54 2.24 4.57
N CYS A 70 6.22 2.46 4.52
CA CYS A 70 5.25 1.83 5.39
C CYS A 70 4.48 0.78 4.59
N PHE A 71 4.51 -0.47 5.05
CA PHE A 71 3.64 -1.51 4.54
C PHE A 71 2.47 -1.74 5.50
N ARG A 72 1.26 -1.68 4.98
CA ARG A 72 0.02 -1.90 5.73
C ARG A 72 -0.81 -2.98 5.07
N ALA A 73 -1.05 -4.06 5.79
CA ALA A 73 -1.98 -5.11 5.38
C ALA A 73 -3.34 -4.88 6.07
N ILE A 74 -4.39 -4.67 5.30
CA ILE A 74 -5.73 -4.43 5.82
C ILE A 74 -6.50 -5.73 5.85
N ASP A 75 -7.02 -6.11 7.03
CA ASP A 75 -7.87 -7.28 7.17
C ASP A 75 -9.10 -7.16 6.24
N LYS A 76 -9.36 -8.22 5.48
CA LYS A 76 -10.42 -8.27 4.45
C LYS A 76 -10.35 -7.16 3.38
N GLY A 77 -9.23 -6.45 3.30
CA GLY A 77 -8.97 -5.52 2.20
C GLY A 77 -8.73 -6.26 0.89
N SER A 78 -9.22 -5.73 -0.22
CA SER A 78 -8.96 -6.26 -1.55
C SER A 78 -9.00 -5.17 -2.61
N GLN A 79 -8.28 -5.39 -3.71
CA GLN A 79 -8.31 -4.50 -4.86
C GLN A 79 -9.74 -4.40 -5.45
N ALA A 80 -10.43 -5.51 -5.58
CA ALA A 80 -11.81 -5.56 -6.08
C ALA A 80 -12.76 -4.77 -5.17
N GLY A 81 -12.68 -4.96 -3.85
CA GLY A 81 -13.51 -4.21 -2.89
C GLY A 81 -13.26 -2.71 -2.93
N PHE A 82 -12.04 -2.28 -3.24
CA PHE A 82 -11.72 -0.85 -3.37
C PHE A 82 -12.25 -0.22 -4.66
N THR A 83 -12.19 -0.95 -5.78
CA THR A 83 -12.55 -0.44 -7.11
C THR A 83 -14.02 -0.63 -7.48
N GLU A 84 -14.63 -1.74 -7.09
CA GLU A 84 -16.00 -2.10 -7.48
C GLU A 84 -17.08 -1.37 -6.68
N ASP A 85 -16.73 -0.75 -5.58
CA ASP A 85 -17.68 -0.22 -4.60
C ASP A 85 -18.62 0.87 -5.17
N ARG A 86 -18.16 1.66 -6.15
CA ARG A 86 -19.01 2.69 -6.79
C ARG A 86 -20.03 2.13 -7.78
N LEU A 87 -19.64 1.17 -8.58
CA LEU A 87 -20.54 0.57 -9.60
C LEU A 87 -21.50 -0.44 -8.97
N ARG A 88 -21.04 -1.20 -7.97
CA ARG A 88 -21.90 -2.09 -7.20
C ARG A 88 -22.94 -1.34 -6.37
N LYS A 89 -22.61 -0.18 -5.82
CA LYS A 89 -23.53 0.70 -5.11
C LYS A 89 -24.70 1.17 -5.98
N LEU A 90 -24.43 1.45 -7.24
CA LEU A 90 -25.45 1.83 -8.23
C LEU A 90 -26.30 0.65 -8.70
N ALA A 91 -25.75 -0.57 -8.76
CA ALA A 91 -26.41 -1.72 -9.36
C ALA A 91 -27.31 -2.50 -8.39
N ILE A 92 -27.06 -2.48 -7.07
CA ILE A 92 -27.72 -3.41 -6.12
C ILE A 92 -28.67 -2.71 -5.14
N GLY A 93 -28.66 -1.37 -5.02
CA GLY A 93 -29.59 -0.61 -4.17
C GLY A 93 -29.59 -0.97 -2.67
N THR A 94 -28.73 -1.88 -2.26
CA THR A 94 -28.62 -2.37 -0.88
C THR A 94 -27.22 -2.14 -0.36
N ALA A 95 -27.11 -1.20 0.53
CA ALA A 95 -25.89 -0.84 1.25
C ALA A 95 -25.49 -1.90 2.30
N ALA A 96 -25.24 -3.10 1.89
CA ALA A 96 -24.50 -4.04 2.74
C ALA A 96 -23.00 -3.73 2.61
N PHE A 97 -22.60 -2.54 3.07
CA PHE A 97 -21.24 -2.05 2.94
C PHE A 97 -20.32 -2.72 3.93
N GLN A 98 -19.27 -3.33 3.43
CA GLN A 98 -18.04 -3.39 4.15
C GLN A 98 -17.29 -2.05 3.93
N SER A 99 -17.79 -0.99 4.53
CA SER A 99 -17.14 0.33 4.53
C SER A 99 -15.76 0.30 5.19
N GLY A 100 -15.53 -0.65 6.08
CA GLY A 100 -14.33 -0.75 6.90
C GLY A 100 -13.00 -0.69 6.13
N PRO A 101 -12.71 -1.61 5.18
CA PRO A 101 -11.42 -1.59 4.47
C PRO A 101 -11.21 -0.34 3.62
N THR A 102 -12.24 0.19 2.98
CA THR A 102 -12.15 1.41 2.17
C THR A 102 -11.90 2.64 3.03
N GLU A 103 -12.60 2.76 4.16
CA GLU A 103 -12.41 3.86 5.11
C GLU A 103 -11.05 3.80 5.78
N ILE A 104 -10.59 2.60 6.16
CA ILE A 104 -9.25 2.40 6.69
C ILE A 104 -8.20 2.81 5.66
N THR A 105 -8.34 2.41 4.40
CA THR A 105 -7.44 2.81 3.32
C THR A 105 -7.37 4.33 3.17
N ARG A 106 -8.51 5.01 3.18
CA ARG A 106 -8.57 6.49 3.11
C ARG A 106 -7.90 7.14 4.32
N GLY A 107 -8.17 6.62 5.51
CA GLY A 107 -7.55 7.11 6.75
C GLY A 107 -6.03 6.96 6.73
N LEU A 108 -5.53 5.79 6.36
CA LEU A 108 -4.09 5.52 6.24
C LEU A 108 -3.43 6.44 5.21
N LEU A 109 -4.03 6.60 4.04
CA LEU A 109 -3.52 7.48 2.99
C LEU A 109 -3.49 8.93 3.45
N THR A 110 -4.59 9.43 4.01
CA THR A 110 -4.68 10.82 4.48
C THR A 110 -3.68 11.10 5.59
N GLY A 111 -3.61 10.22 6.61
CA GLY A 111 -2.67 10.36 7.71
C GLY A 111 -1.21 10.31 7.25
N PHE A 112 -0.87 9.39 6.34
CA PHE A 112 0.46 9.30 5.76
C PHE A 112 0.86 10.58 5.01
N LEU A 113 -0.03 11.14 4.19
CA LEU A 113 0.24 12.36 3.45
C LEU A 113 0.38 13.58 4.37
N LEU A 114 -0.46 13.69 5.40
CA LEU A 114 -0.34 14.77 6.39
C LEU A 114 0.98 14.68 7.16
N ALA A 115 1.38 13.49 7.59
CA ALA A 115 2.66 13.30 8.26
C ALA A 115 3.85 13.59 7.35
N THR A 116 3.78 13.17 6.08
CA THR A 116 4.92 13.18 5.16
C THR A 116 5.08 14.50 4.41
N LEU A 117 3.97 15.12 3.98
CA LEU A 117 4.00 16.33 3.15
C LEU A 117 3.85 17.61 3.99
N ASN A 118 3.10 17.55 5.09
CA ASN A 118 2.86 18.71 5.97
C ASN A 118 3.72 18.69 7.23
N ASP A 119 4.50 17.62 7.44
CA ASP A 119 5.30 17.41 8.65
C ASP A 119 4.46 17.56 9.94
N ASP A 120 3.20 17.11 9.87
CA ASP A 120 2.25 17.21 10.98
C ASP A 120 2.50 16.08 11.99
N SER A 121 3.09 16.43 13.12
CA SER A 121 3.44 15.48 14.18
C SER A 121 2.23 14.77 14.80
N THR A 122 1.03 15.34 14.69
CA THR A 122 -0.22 14.70 15.12
C THR A 122 -0.46 13.37 14.38
N TYR A 123 0.02 13.27 13.14
CA TYR A 123 -0.13 12.09 12.29
C TYR A 123 1.15 11.25 12.15
N ALA A 124 2.16 11.49 12.99
CA ALA A 124 3.47 10.82 12.90
C ALA A 124 3.37 9.28 12.85
N ALA A 125 2.43 8.67 13.59
CA ALA A 125 2.22 7.22 13.59
C ALA A 125 1.83 6.66 12.21
N PHE A 126 1.23 7.47 11.33
CA PHE A 126 0.88 7.02 9.98
C PHE A 126 2.08 6.88 9.04
N ALA A 127 3.19 7.54 9.36
CA ALA A 127 4.47 7.43 8.66
C ALA A 127 5.50 6.55 9.40
N ASP A 128 5.12 5.99 10.55
CA ASP A 128 5.93 5.05 11.31
C ASP A 128 5.74 3.63 10.75
N PRO A 129 6.80 2.98 10.23
CA PRO A 129 6.68 1.64 9.64
C PRO A 129 6.18 0.56 10.61
N GLU A 130 6.41 0.73 11.91
CA GLU A 130 6.06 -0.27 12.94
C GLU A 130 4.68 -0.04 13.58
N ALA A 131 4.10 1.14 13.39
CA ALA A 131 2.81 1.47 14.01
C ALA A 131 1.69 0.60 13.46
N SER A 132 0.95 -0.07 14.35
CA SER A 132 -0.17 -0.94 14.02
C SER A 132 -1.48 -0.41 14.62
N ALA A 133 -2.59 -0.86 14.07
CA ALA A 133 -3.92 -0.52 14.55
C ALA A 133 -4.86 -1.71 14.40
N LYS A 134 -6.07 -1.61 14.97
CA LYS A 134 -7.09 -2.64 14.79
C LYS A 134 -7.39 -2.85 13.31
N LYS A 135 -7.34 -4.09 12.85
CA LYS A 135 -7.54 -4.52 11.45
C LYS A 135 -6.46 -4.03 10.45
N VAL A 136 -5.38 -3.47 10.96
CA VAL A 136 -4.23 -3.04 10.15
C VAL A 136 -2.97 -3.63 10.73
N GLU A 137 -2.33 -4.51 9.98
CA GLU A 137 -1.04 -5.09 10.31
C GLU A 137 0.06 -4.32 9.60
N SER A 138 1.08 -3.93 10.36
CA SER A 138 2.28 -3.31 9.80
C SER A 138 3.41 -4.33 9.82
N LEU A 139 4.04 -4.56 8.68
CA LEU A 139 5.14 -5.50 8.55
C LEU A 139 6.43 -4.77 8.22
N VAL A 140 7.50 -5.15 8.91
CA VAL A 140 8.85 -4.62 8.73
C VAL A 140 9.87 -5.77 8.81
N GLY A 141 11.08 -5.55 8.32
CA GLY A 141 12.21 -6.47 8.48
C GLY A 141 11.92 -7.88 7.99
N GLU A 142 12.11 -8.87 8.87
CA GLU A 142 11.97 -10.30 8.55
C GLU A 142 10.52 -10.68 8.21
N ASP A 143 9.54 -10.15 8.94
CA ASP A 143 8.12 -10.44 8.70
C ASP A 143 7.68 -9.93 7.31
N LEU A 144 8.18 -8.76 6.91
CA LEU A 144 7.95 -8.24 5.57
C LEU A 144 8.65 -9.08 4.50
N ALA A 145 9.86 -9.55 4.76
CA ALA A 145 10.62 -10.43 3.86
C ALA A 145 9.89 -11.76 3.65
N GLU A 146 9.42 -12.39 4.74
CA GLU A 146 8.65 -13.62 4.68
C GLU A 146 7.37 -13.44 3.85
N ARG A 147 6.63 -12.37 4.13
CA ARG A 147 5.41 -12.04 3.36
C ARG A 147 5.71 -11.76 1.89
N ALA A 148 6.86 -11.19 1.58
CA ALA A 148 7.33 -10.94 0.21
C ALA A 148 7.74 -12.22 -0.52
N GLY A 149 7.89 -13.33 0.19
CA GLY A 149 8.41 -14.59 -0.35
C GLY A 149 9.90 -14.54 -0.64
N VAL A 150 10.65 -13.70 0.09
CA VAL A 150 12.12 -13.64 -0.01
C VAL A 150 12.69 -14.58 1.03
N THR A 151 13.30 -15.68 0.59
CA THR A 151 14.00 -16.60 1.48
C THR A 151 15.33 -16.02 1.95
N ARG A 152 15.75 -16.42 3.17
CA ARG A 152 16.99 -15.97 3.82
C ARG A 152 18.30 -16.31 3.08
N ASP A 153 18.21 -17.08 2.01
CA ASP A 153 19.37 -17.64 1.29
C ASP A 153 19.74 -16.82 0.02
N ALA A 154 19.34 -15.59 -0.04
CA ALA A 154 19.70 -14.71 -1.13
C ALA A 154 20.60 -13.58 -0.69
#